data_e51db288b28c74254746b226eee3280d
#
_entry.id   e51db288b28c74254746b226eee3280d
#
_cell.length_a   1.000
_cell.length_b   1.000
_cell.length_c   1.000
_cell.angle_alpha   90.00
_cell.angle_beta   90.00
_cell.angle_gamma   90.00
#
_symmetry.space_group_name_H-M   'P 1'
#
loop_
_entity.id
_entity.type
_entity.pdbx_description
1 polymer ?
#
loop_
_entity_poly.entity_id
_entity_poly.type
_entity_poly.pdbx_seq_one_letter_code
_entity_poly.pdbx_strand_id
1 'polypeptide(L)'
;MNLIKCRFLKDNQPTGKPYTYDSPVAVKPGDIVQINSSATGVVVEVNVPEEEVEAFRDKVKSIVGLAESRSERWEIVDIQDSSTKETRADGRYPLRIGRICKKPEPVVTEPFVLEYIANADGSDYSNRFLRTSRVVNVFERGGLMEIETMNSIYVFKKVGEQL
;
A
#
# COMPACT_ATOMS: atom_id res chain seq x y z
N MET A 1 7.95 9.10 25.81
CA MET A 1 8.34 7.85 25.11
C MET A 1 7.13 6.94 25.00
N ASN A 2 6.88 6.42 23.82
CA ASN A 2 5.74 5.54 23.58
C ASN A 2 6.27 4.12 23.31
N LEU A 3 6.34 3.32 24.38
CA LEU A 3 6.90 1.97 24.31
C LEU A 3 5.88 0.96 23.82
N ILE A 4 6.28 0.15 22.85
CA ILE A 4 5.47 -0.90 22.29
C ILE A 4 6.27 -2.20 22.20
N LYS A 5 5.57 -3.32 22.13
CA LYS A 5 6.21 -4.61 21.83
C LYS A 5 5.80 -5.09 20.45
N CYS A 6 6.78 -5.53 19.68
CA CYS A 6 6.56 -6.02 18.32
C CYS A 6 7.22 -7.38 18.13
N ARG A 7 6.58 -8.24 17.35
CA ARG A 7 7.19 -9.48 16.86
C ARG A 7 7.57 -9.28 15.41
N PHE A 8 8.74 -9.76 15.02
CA PHE A 8 9.15 -9.73 13.62
C PHE A 8 8.20 -10.54 12.74
N LEU A 9 7.99 -10.06 11.52
CA LEU A 9 7.22 -10.78 10.50
C LEU A 9 8.19 -11.44 9.52
N LYS A 10 7.94 -12.72 9.26
CA LYS A 10 8.61 -13.46 8.20
C LYS A 10 7.53 -14.14 7.37
N ASP A 11 7.51 -13.86 6.05
CA ASP A 11 6.48 -14.38 5.15
C ASP A 11 5.06 -14.03 5.64
N ASN A 12 4.89 -12.81 6.18
CA ASN A 12 3.65 -12.29 6.76
C ASN A 12 3.16 -13.04 8.01
N GLN A 13 4.04 -13.81 8.66
CA GLN A 13 3.73 -14.54 9.88
C GLN A 13 4.60 -14.03 11.03
N PRO A 14 4.01 -13.79 12.23
CA PRO A 14 4.80 -13.44 13.40
C PRO A 14 5.79 -14.55 13.76
N THR A 15 7.04 -14.18 13.98
CA THR A 15 8.09 -15.12 14.37
C THR A 15 8.85 -14.64 15.59
N GLY A 16 9.39 -15.58 16.36
CA GLY A 16 10.21 -15.28 17.52
C GLY A 16 9.41 -14.65 18.67
N LYS A 17 10.14 -14.12 19.63
CA LYS A 17 9.57 -13.45 20.80
C LYS A 17 9.39 -11.95 20.55
N PRO A 18 8.49 -11.27 21.31
CA PRO A 18 8.35 -9.83 21.20
C PRO A 18 9.59 -9.08 21.70
N TYR A 19 9.89 -7.98 21.03
CA TYR A 19 10.91 -7.02 21.45
C TYR A 19 10.26 -5.66 21.71
N THR A 20 10.86 -4.88 22.60
CA THR A 20 10.37 -3.56 22.96
C THR A 20 11.02 -2.48 22.10
N TYR A 21 10.21 -1.57 21.60
CA TYR A 21 10.64 -0.44 20.78
C TYR A 21 9.94 0.83 21.24
N ASP A 22 10.55 1.97 20.92
CA ASP A 22 9.90 3.26 21.01
C ASP A 22 9.18 3.54 19.68
N SER A 23 7.95 4.01 19.76
CA SER A 23 7.17 4.36 18.57
C SER A 23 7.01 5.87 18.44
N PRO A 24 7.47 6.48 17.33
CA PRO A 24 7.23 7.91 17.09
C PRO A 24 5.80 8.22 16.68
N VAL A 25 5.00 7.20 16.44
CA VAL A 25 3.60 7.34 16.00
C VAL A 25 2.66 6.56 16.91
N ALA A 26 1.39 6.95 16.94
CA ALA A 26 0.37 6.21 17.67
C ALA A 26 0.04 4.91 16.92
N VAL A 27 0.12 3.79 17.63
CA VAL A 27 -0.18 2.46 17.07
C VAL A 27 -1.04 1.68 18.06
N LYS A 28 -1.63 0.59 17.59
CA LYS A 28 -2.45 -0.32 18.39
C LYS A 28 -2.06 -1.77 18.11
N PRO A 29 -2.40 -2.71 19.01
CA PRO A 29 -2.12 -4.13 18.76
C PRO A 29 -2.73 -4.59 17.43
N GLY A 30 -1.95 -5.34 16.68
CA GLY A 30 -2.32 -5.80 15.34
C GLY A 30 -1.80 -4.91 14.21
N ASP A 31 -1.34 -3.70 14.48
CA ASP A 31 -0.76 -2.85 13.46
C ASP A 31 0.56 -3.42 12.96
N ILE A 32 0.80 -3.25 11.67
CA ILE A 32 2.09 -3.60 11.06
C ILE A 32 2.96 -2.34 11.04
N VAL A 33 4.18 -2.47 11.53
CA VAL A 33 5.13 -1.37 11.63
C VAL A 33 6.40 -1.69 10.87
N GLN A 34 7.05 -0.64 10.36
CA GLN A 34 8.38 -0.74 9.80
C GLN A 34 9.40 -0.59 10.92
N ILE A 35 10.11 -1.67 11.24
CA ILE A 35 11.07 -1.68 12.35
C ILE A 35 12.38 -1.03 11.92
N ASN A 36 12.87 -1.44 10.74
CA ASN A 36 14.05 -0.83 10.13
C ASN A 36 13.93 -0.91 8.60
N SER A 37 14.97 -0.55 7.87
CA SER A 37 14.93 -0.52 6.40
C SER A 37 14.62 -1.87 5.74
N SER A 38 14.80 -2.98 6.44
CA SER A 38 14.63 -4.32 5.88
C SER A 38 13.65 -5.21 6.64
N ALA A 39 13.14 -4.77 7.77
CA ALA A 39 12.29 -5.60 8.62
C ALA A 39 10.98 -4.92 8.99
N THR A 40 9.91 -5.70 9.00
CA THR A 40 8.58 -5.31 9.49
C THR A 40 8.23 -6.15 10.69
N GLY A 41 7.29 -5.67 11.49
CA GLY A 41 6.79 -6.39 12.66
C GLY A 41 5.32 -6.10 12.90
N VAL A 42 4.69 -6.93 13.74
CA VAL A 42 3.32 -6.71 14.20
C VAL A 42 3.36 -6.26 15.66
N VAL A 43 2.60 -5.21 15.97
CA VAL A 43 2.45 -4.71 17.33
C VAL A 43 1.62 -5.71 18.14
N VAL A 44 2.16 -6.19 19.25
CA VAL A 44 1.47 -7.14 20.13
C VAL A 44 1.07 -6.51 21.46
N GLU A 45 1.74 -5.44 21.88
CA GLU A 45 1.41 -4.72 23.13
C GLU A 45 1.75 -3.24 22.97
N VAL A 46 0.93 -2.38 23.53
CA VAL A 46 1.15 -0.93 23.58
C VAL A 46 1.16 -0.45 25.03
N ASN A 47 1.59 0.79 25.24
CA ASN A 47 1.68 1.39 26.59
C ASN A 47 2.52 0.54 27.55
N VAL A 48 3.63 0.02 27.06
CA VAL A 48 4.56 -0.76 27.88
C VAL A 48 5.15 0.15 28.97
N PRO A 49 5.14 -0.26 30.25
CA PRO A 49 5.72 0.56 31.31
C PRO A 49 7.22 0.77 31.10
N GLU A 50 7.68 1.99 31.33
CA GLU A 50 9.11 2.31 31.23
C GLU A 50 9.97 1.48 32.17
N GLU A 51 9.40 1.05 33.29
CA GLU A 51 10.05 0.21 34.28
C GLU A 51 10.54 -1.13 33.71
N GLU A 52 9.83 -1.66 32.70
CA GLU A 52 10.22 -2.92 32.04
C GLU A 52 11.51 -2.78 31.25
N VAL A 53 11.83 -1.57 30.79
CA VAL A 53 13.01 -1.31 29.95
C VAL A 53 14.12 -0.58 30.69
N GLU A 54 13.93 -0.25 31.97
CA GLU A 54 14.88 0.55 32.75
C GLU A 54 16.30 -0.01 32.70
N ALA A 55 16.46 -1.32 32.74
CA ALA A 55 17.77 -1.96 32.73
C ALA A 55 18.49 -1.87 31.37
N PHE A 56 17.75 -1.62 30.29
CA PHE A 56 18.32 -1.55 28.94
C PHE A 56 17.76 -0.38 28.12
N ARG A 57 17.35 0.68 28.80
CA ARG A 57 16.75 1.88 28.16
C ARG A 57 17.60 2.43 27.02
N ASP A 58 18.91 2.44 27.18
CA ASP A 58 19.84 2.94 26.18
C ASP A 58 19.89 2.07 24.93
N LYS A 59 19.37 0.86 25.02
CA LYS A 59 19.36 -0.11 23.90
C LYS A 59 18.01 -0.17 23.21
N VAL A 60 16.99 0.52 23.71
CA VAL A 60 15.68 0.58 23.09
C VAL A 60 15.80 1.38 21.79
N LYS A 61 15.43 0.78 20.69
CA LYS A 61 15.44 1.41 19.37
C LYS A 61 14.05 1.90 19.02
N SER A 62 13.99 2.92 18.17
CA SER A 62 12.73 3.41 17.62
C SER A 62 12.38 2.66 16.33
N ILE A 63 11.10 2.40 16.12
CA ILE A 63 10.61 1.96 14.82
C ILE A 63 10.60 3.14 13.86
N VAL A 64 10.56 2.85 12.55
CA VAL A 64 10.48 3.91 11.52
C VAL A 64 9.08 4.52 11.49
N GLY A 65 8.04 3.70 11.62
CA GLY A 65 6.64 4.12 11.59
C GLY A 65 5.74 2.99 11.15
N LEU A 66 4.52 3.33 10.76
CA LEU A 66 3.60 2.34 10.18
C LEU A 66 4.14 1.85 8.85
N ALA A 67 4.06 0.53 8.62
CA ALA A 67 4.49 -0.06 7.36
C ALA A 67 3.47 0.20 6.25
N GLU A 68 3.96 0.58 5.07
CA GLU A 68 3.12 0.74 3.89
C GLU A 68 2.65 -0.61 3.31
N SER A 69 3.17 -1.72 3.82
CA SER A 69 2.83 -3.07 3.37
C SER A 69 1.35 -3.45 3.52
N ARG A 70 0.56 -2.62 4.22
CA ARG A 70 -0.90 -2.74 4.26
C ARG A 70 -1.59 -2.09 3.07
N SER A 71 -0.86 -1.55 2.12
CA SER A 71 -1.47 -0.98 0.93
C SER A 71 -2.23 -2.08 0.18
N GLU A 72 -3.45 -1.74 -0.19
CA GLU A 72 -4.29 -2.61 -0.99
C GLU A 72 -3.65 -2.83 -2.34
N ARG A 73 -3.83 -4.04 -2.90
CA ARG A 73 -3.45 -4.34 -4.28
C ARG A 73 -4.67 -4.22 -5.16
N TRP A 74 -4.50 -3.52 -6.25
CA TRP A 74 -5.53 -3.31 -7.25
C TRP A 74 -5.02 -3.73 -8.62
N GLU A 75 -5.93 -4.23 -9.46
CA GLU A 75 -5.62 -4.66 -10.82
C GLU A 75 -6.30 -3.74 -11.83
N ILE A 76 -5.59 -3.40 -12.90
CA ILE A 76 -6.20 -2.72 -14.04
C ILE A 76 -6.97 -3.77 -14.84
N VAL A 77 -8.29 -3.73 -14.78
CA VAL A 77 -9.13 -4.73 -15.47
C VAL A 77 -9.62 -4.26 -16.82
N ASP A 78 -9.69 -2.94 -17.03
CA ASP A 78 -10.09 -2.37 -18.30
C ASP A 78 -9.60 -0.92 -18.44
N ILE A 79 -9.39 -0.49 -19.67
CA ILE A 79 -9.13 0.91 -20.01
C ILE A 79 -9.99 1.23 -21.24
N GLN A 80 -10.92 2.15 -21.06
CA GLN A 80 -11.90 2.50 -22.08
C GLN A 80 -11.63 3.88 -22.64
N ASP A 81 -12.05 4.11 -23.87
CA ASP A 81 -12.09 5.47 -24.44
C ASP A 81 -13.18 6.28 -23.72
N SER A 82 -12.86 7.50 -23.29
CA SER A 82 -13.78 8.33 -22.54
C SER A 82 -15.01 8.75 -23.36
N SER A 83 -14.89 8.79 -24.68
CA SER A 83 -15.99 9.21 -25.58
C SER A 83 -16.88 8.04 -26.00
N THR A 84 -16.28 6.91 -26.38
CA THR A 84 -17.02 5.75 -26.92
C THR A 84 -17.37 4.72 -25.85
N LYS A 85 -16.69 4.74 -24.73
CA LYS A 85 -16.82 3.73 -23.66
C LYS A 85 -16.39 2.33 -24.09
N GLU A 86 -15.64 2.21 -25.17
CA GLU A 86 -15.11 0.96 -25.68
C GLU A 86 -13.70 0.72 -25.14
N THR A 87 -13.35 -0.54 -24.91
CA THR A 87 -12.01 -0.92 -24.47
C THR A 87 -10.98 -0.46 -25.50
N ARG A 88 -9.95 0.24 -25.02
CA ARG A 88 -8.90 0.74 -25.90
C ARG A 88 -7.95 -0.37 -26.29
N ALA A 89 -7.78 -0.55 -27.59
CA ALA A 89 -6.85 -1.53 -28.17
C ALA A 89 -5.63 -0.85 -28.82
N ASP A 90 -5.56 0.47 -28.77
CA ASP A 90 -4.51 1.26 -29.39
C ASP A 90 -3.32 1.50 -28.46
N GLY A 91 -2.18 1.79 -29.03
CA GLY A 91 -0.96 2.16 -28.32
C GLY A 91 -0.51 1.12 -27.29
N ARG A 92 -0.23 1.57 -26.08
CA ARG A 92 0.23 0.71 -24.98
C ARG A 92 -0.89 0.30 -24.01
N TYR A 93 -2.12 0.70 -24.29
CA TYR A 93 -3.24 0.42 -23.37
C TYR A 93 -3.44 -1.07 -23.11
N PRO A 94 -3.41 -1.96 -24.13
CA PRO A 94 -3.56 -3.39 -23.90
C PRO A 94 -2.48 -3.98 -22.98
N LEU A 95 -1.28 -3.43 -23.01
CA LEU A 95 -0.16 -3.90 -22.17
C LEU A 95 -0.37 -3.58 -20.68
N ARG A 96 -1.21 -2.62 -20.38
CA ARG A 96 -1.49 -2.20 -19.02
C ARG A 96 -2.54 -3.06 -18.33
N ILE A 97 -3.35 -3.76 -19.11
CA ILE A 97 -4.41 -4.62 -18.55
C ILE A 97 -3.77 -5.79 -17.80
N GLY A 98 -4.29 -6.03 -16.58
CA GLY A 98 -3.78 -7.08 -15.70
C GLY A 98 -2.63 -6.66 -14.80
N ARG A 99 -2.07 -5.47 -14.98
CA ARG A 99 -1.01 -4.98 -14.08
C ARG A 99 -1.56 -4.71 -12.69
N ILE A 100 -0.75 -5.02 -11.70
CA ILE A 100 -1.07 -4.79 -10.29
C ILE A 100 -0.45 -3.48 -9.85
N CYS A 101 -1.21 -2.70 -9.11
CA CYS A 101 -0.82 -1.38 -8.63
C CYS A 101 -1.24 -1.16 -7.17
N LYS A 102 -0.72 -0.11 -6.58
CA LYS A 102 -1.19 0.38 -5.28
C LYS A 102 -2.60 0.95 -5.45
N LYS A 103 -3.32 1.12 -4.34
CA LYS A 103 -4.65 1.73 -4.39
C LYS A 103 -4.58 3.07 -5.10
N PRO A 104 -5.37 3.28 -6.17
CA PRO A 104 -5.43 4.57 -6.83
C PRO A 104 -6.00 5.64 -5.89
N GLU A 105 -5.37 6.80 -5.88
CA GLU A 105 -5.80 7.95 -5.07
C GLU A 105 -5.99 9.18 -5.98
N PRO A 106 -6.99 9.15 -6.88
CA PRO A 106 -7.21 10.23 -7.81
C PRO A 106 -7.78 11.47 -7.13
N VAL A 107 -7.40 12.64 -7.64
CA VAL A 107 -7.99 13.92 -7.26
C VAL A 107 -8.61 14.53 -8.50
N VAL A 108 -9.92 14.77 -8.46
CA VAL A 108 -10.63 15.43 -9.56
C VAL A 108 -10.00 16.78 -9.83
N THR A 109 -9.83 17.12 -11.10
CA THR A 109 -9.15 18.29 -11.65
C THR A 109 -7.64 18.19 -11.77
N GLU A 110 -7.01 17.12 -11.29
CA GLU A 110 -5.57 16.91 -11.40
C GLU A 110 -5.23 15.68 -12.23
N PRO A 111 -4.06 15.65 -12.87
CA PRO A 111 -3.56 14.41 -13.46
C PRO A 111 -3.40 13.34 -12.39
N PHE A 112 -3.69 12.10 -12.77
CA PHE A 112 -3.60 10.96 -11.87
C PHE A 112 -2.27 10.24 -12.08
N VAL A 113 -1.58 9.93 -10.98
CA VAL A 113 -0.33 9.15 -11.01
C VAL A 113 -0.56 7.84 -10.31
N LEU A 114 -0.32 6.73 -11.02
CA LEU A 114 -0.49 5.38 -10.52
C LEU A 114 0.87 4.74 -10.32
N GLU A 115 1.09 4.16 -9.15
CA GLU A 115 2.31 3.42 -8.86
C GLU A 115 2.08 1.92 -9.08
N TYR A 116 2.87 1.32 -9.96
CA TYR A 116 2.79 -0.10 -10.25
C TYR A 116 3.50 -0.95 -9.20
N ILE A 117 3.05 -2.19 -9.05
CA ILE A 117 3.67 -3.21 -8.20
C ILE A 117 4.20 -4.35 -9.08
N ALA A 118 3.37 -4.87 -9.99
CA ALA A 118 3.72 -6.03 -10.80
C ALA A 118 3.07 -5.98 -12.18
N ASN A 119 3.64 -6.71 -13.13
CA ASN A 119 3.03 -6.96 -14.43
C ASN A 119 1.91 -8.00 -14.31
N ALA A 120 1.14 -8.16 -15.38
CA ALA A 120 0.06 -9.15 -15.45
C ALA A 120 0.53 -10.59 -15.24
N ASP A 121 1.77 -10.90 -15.59
CA ASP A 121 2.37 -12.22 -15.40
C ASP A 121 2.95 -12.44 -13.99
N GLY A 122 2.83 -11.45 -13.10
CA GLY A 122 3.36 -11.50 -11.74
C GLY A 122 4.80 -11.04 -11.59
N SER A 123 5.50 -10.73 -12.68
CA SER A 123 6.87 -10.21 -12.60
C SER A 123 6.90 -8.83 -11.96
N ASP A 124 8.02 -8.50 -11.32
CA ASP A 124 8.20 -7.22 -10.65
C ASP A 124 8.13 -6.05 -11.64
N TYR A 125 7.30 -5.06 -11.31
CA TYR A 125 7.17 -3.82 -12.07
C TYR A 125 7.12 -2.62 -11.11
N SER A 126 7.63 -2.81 -9.91
CA SER A 126 7.68 -1.76 -8.88
C SER A 126 8.57 -0.59 -9.31
N ASN A 127 8.40 0.55 -8.66
CA ASN A 127 9.11 1.80 -8.97
C ASN A 127 8.83 2.34 -10.38
N ARG A 128 7.72 1.94 -10.97
CA ARG A 128 7.23 2.46 -12.24
C ARG A 128 5.91 3.14 -12.05
N PHE A 129 5.66 4.16 -12.85
CA PHE A 129 4.49 5.02 -12.70
C PHE A 129 3.76 5.17 -14.02
N LEU A 130 2.43 5.27 -13.93
CA LEU A 130 1.58 5.72 -15.01
C LEU A 130 1.05 7.09 -14.67
N ARG A 131 1.23 8.05 -15.55
CA ARG A 131 0.62 9.38 -15.42
C ARG A 131 -0.47 9.50 -16.48
N THR A 132 -1.66 9.91 -16.05
CA THR A 132 -2.81 10.08 -16.94
C THR A 132 -3.04 11.57 -17.25
N SER A 133 -3.99 11.84 -18.13
CA SER A 133 -4.57 13.16 -18.26
C SER A 133 -5.39 13.52 -17.02
N ARG A 134 -5.88 14.73 -16.97
CA ARG A 134 -6.63 15.25 -15.81
C ARG A 134 -7.85 14.38 -15.50
N VAL A 135 -8.06 14.08 -14.22
CA VAL A 135 -9.22 13.34 -13.73
C VAL A 135 -10.47 14.19 -13.79
N VAL A 136 -11.53 13.65 -14.38
CA VAL A 136 -12.83 14.32 -14.53
C VAL A 136 -13.84 13.81 -13.53
N ASN A 137 -13.80 12.49 -13.25
CA ASN A 137 -14.75 11.85 -12.35
C ASN A 137 -14.14 10.59 -11.72
N VAL A 138 -14.62 10.23 -10.53
CA VAL A 138 -14.19 9.02 -9.79
C VAL A 138 -15.43 8.33 -9.27
N PHE A 139 -15.49 7.01 -9.46
CA PHE A 139 -16.54 6.18 -8.93
C PHE A 139 -15.91 4.96 -8.25
N GLU A 140 -16.26 4.74 -6.98
CA GLU A 140 -15.77 3.59 -6.20
C GLU A 140 -16.95 2.88 -5.57
N ARG A 141 -17.02 1.54 -5.76
CA ARG A 141 -18.06 0.73 -5.15
C ARG A 141 -17.58 -0.72 -5.00
N GLY A 142 -17.60 -1.21 -3.77
CA GLY A 142 -17.44 -2.64 -3.50
C GLY A 142 -16.17 -3.28 -4.07
N GLY A 143 -15.03 -2.60 -3.99
CA GLY A 143 -13.78 -3.12 -4.54
C GLY A 143 -13.59 -2.89 -6.03
N LEU A 144 -14.47 -2.11 -6.66
CA LEU A 144 -14.31 -1.59 -8.02
C LEU A 144 -14.11 -0.09 -7.99
N MET A 145 -13.21 0.40 -8.81
CA MET A 145 -12.98 1.84 -8.97
C MET A 145 -12.89 2.18 -10.45
N GLU A 146 -13.65 3.19 -10.87
CA GLU A 146 -13.55 3.77 -12.21
C GLU A 146 -13.03 5.19 -12.10
N ILE A 147 -11.96 5.47 -12.85
CA ILE A 147 -11.36 6.80 -12.88
C ILE A 147 -11.49 7.31 -14.31
N GLU A 148 -12.36 8.26 -14.51
CA GLU A 148 -12.51 8.94 -15.80
C GLU A 148 -11.53 10.08 -15.89
N THR A 149 -10.70 10.06 -16.92
CA THR A 149 -9.82 11.17 -17.28
C THR A 149 -10.32 11.83 -18.54
N MET A 150 -9.65 12.88 -18.99
CA MET A 150 -10.04 13.57 -20.23
C MET A 150 -10.04 12.65 -21.45
N ASN A 151 -9.19 11.62 -21.46
CA ASN A 151 -8.98 10.75 -22.62
C ASN A 151 -9.47 9.31 -22.42
N SER A 152 -9.51 8.82 -21.19
CA SER A 152 -9.76 7.41 -20.93
C SER A 152 -10.50 7.19 -19.61
N ILE A 153 -11.13 6.03 -19.51
CA ILE A 153 -11.70 5.52 -18.26
C ILE A 153 -10.88 4.32 -17.84
N TYR A 154 -10.26 4.39 -16.66
CA TYR A 154 -9.50 3.30 -16.08
C TYR A 154 -10.37 2.56 -15.09
N VAL A 155 -10.51 1.24 -15.26
CA VAL A 155 -11.28 0.39 -14.37
C VAL A 155 -10.34 -0.46 -13.55
N PHE A 156 -10.46 -0.37 -12.23
CA PHE A 156 -9.62 -1.09 -11.28
C PHE A 156 -10.47 -2.02 -10.43
N LYS A 157 -9.89 -3.14 -10.05
CA LYS A 157 -10.50 -4.09 -9.12
C LYS A 157 -9.54 -4.38 -7.97
N LYS A 158 -10.04 -4.33 -6.76
CA LYS A 158 -9.27 -4.73 -5.57
C LYS A 158 -9.03 -6.23 -5.64
N VAL A 159 -7.77 -6.66 -5.62
CA VAL A 159 -7.38 -8.07 -5.74
C VAL A 159 -6.82 -8.65 -4.45
N GLY A 160 -6.61 -7.83 -3.44
CA GLY A 160 -6.15 -8.30 -2.15
C GLY A 160 -5.51 -7.22 -1.31
N GLU A 161 -5.18 -7.58 -0.08
CA GLU A 161 -4.38 -6.78 0.81
C GLU A 161 -3.10 -7.54 1.10
N GLN A 162 -1.98 -6.84 1.08
CA GLN A 162 -0.72 -7.41 1.50
C GLN A 162 -0.62 -7.25 3.01
N LEU A 163 -0.63 -8.37 3.69
CA LEU A 163 -0.45 -8.41 5.14
C LEU A 163 1.03 -8.23 5.51
#